data_0ec497c7b08d3810b44c8e7c322b4b92
#
_entry.id   0ec497c7b08d3810b44c8e7c322b4b92
#
_cell.length_a   1.000
_cell.length_b   1.000
_cell.length_c   1.000
_cell.angle_alpha   90.00
_cell.angle_beta   90.00
_cell.angle_gamma   90.00
#
_symmetry.space_group_name_H-M   'P 1'
#
loop_
_entity.id
_entity.type
_entity.pdbx_description
1 polymer ?
#
loop_
_entity_poly.entity_id
_entity_poly.type
_entity_poly.pdbx_seq_one_letter_code
_entity_poly.pdbx_strand_id
1 'polypeptide(L)'
;MKPRKVNKIVEEVTKNIIKRSKLNRLKYLQKLNEAKDLNIRRDLLSCGNIAHSVAGCSSSEKKEIISGEKPNIAIVSAYNDMLSAHKPYENYPSLIKNVIQKNNGTCQFAGGVPAMCDGITQ
;
A
#
# COMPACT_ATOMS: atom_id res chain seq x y z
N MET A 1 27.96 -17.86 0.76
CA MET A 1 28.38 -16.59 0.10
C MET A 1 29.10 -15.73 1.13
N LYS A 2 30.32 -15.27 0.86
CA LYS A 2 30.99 -14.30 1.74
C LYS A 2 30.23 -12.96 1.67
N PRO A 3 29.95 -12.29 2.80
CA PRO A 3 29.28 -11.00 2.78
C PRO A 3 30.14 -9.97 1.99
N ARG A 4 29.51 -9.29 1.03
CA ARG A 4 30.21 -8.22 0.29
C ARG A 4 30.55 -7.10 1.25
N LYS A 5 31.83 -6.70 1.24
CA LYS A 5 32.31 -5.59 2.08
C LYS A 5 31.66 -4.29 1.58
N VAL A 6 30.92 -3.61 2.45
CA VAL A 6 30.30 -2.31 2.14
C VAL A 6 31.40 -1.27 1.94
N ASN A 7 31.21 -0.34 1.00
CA ASN A 7 32.12 0.78 0.82
C ASN A 7 32.17 1.64 2.09
N LYS A 8 33.38 2.03 2.51
CA LYS A 8 33.59 2.80 3.75
C LYS A 8 32.81 4.12 3.79
N ILE A 9 32.72 4.82 2.65
CA ILE A 9 31.96 6.08 2.55
C ILE A 9 30.46 5.83 2.78
N VAL A 10 29.91 4.77 2.17
CA VAL A 10 28.50 4.39 2.36
C VAL A 10 28.23 4.02 3.83
N GLU A 11 29.17 3.31 4.46
CA GLU A 11 29.06 2.95 5.87
C GLU A 11 29.06 4.19 6.78
N GLU A 12 29.94 5.15 6.52
CA GLU A 12 30.04 6.40 7.28
C GLU A 12 28.78 7.26 7.11
N VAL A 13 28.32 7.46 5.88
CA VAL A 13 27.08 8.19 5.60
C VAL A 13 25.90 7.52 6.29
N THR A 14 25.81 6.20 6.25
CA THR A 14 24.74 5.45 6.92
C THR A 14 24.79 5.66 8.43
N LYS A 15 25.96 5.60 9.07
CA LYS A 15 26.11 5.88 10.50
C LYS A 15 25.66 7.30 10.86
N ASN A 16 26.01 8.27 10.04
CA ASN A 16 25.58 9.66 10.24
C ASN A 16 24.07 9.84 10.10
N ILE A 17 23.44 9.19 9.14
CA ILE A 17 21.98 9.17 8.97
C ILE A 17 21.31 8.54 10.20
N ILE A 18 21.78 7.39 10.65
CA ILE A 18 21.25 6.70 11.84
C ILE A 18 21.35 7.61 13.06
N LYS A 19 22.51 8.22 13.30
CA LYS A 19 22.71 9.13 14.44
C LYS A 19 21.75 10.32 14.39
N ARG A 20 21.65 10.98 13.24
CA ARG A 20 20.79 12.14 13.02
C ARG A 20 19.30 11.84 13.19
N SER A 21 18.87 10.69 12.68
CA SER A 21 17.45 10.30 12.66
C SER A 21 17.00 9.55 13.90
N LYS A 22 17.91 9.19 14.82
CA LYS A 22 17.64 8.28 15.94
C LYS A 22 16.38 8.66 16.73
N LEU A 23 16.25 9.90 17.12
CA LEU A 23 15.11 10.37 17.94
C LEU A 23 13.79 10.31 17.18
N ASN A 24 13.79 10.79 15.93
CA ASN A 24 12.61 10.76 15.09
C ASN A 24 12.21 9.32 14.74
N ARG A 25 13.20 8.46 14.51
CA ARG A 25 12.97 7.03 14.24
C ARG A 25 12.35 6.33 15.46
N LEU A 26 12.83 6.61 16.66
CA LEU A 26 12.24 6.06 17.89
C LEU A 26 10.78 6.49 18.06
N LYS A 27 10.47 7.79 17.90
CA LYS A 27 9.10 8.30 17.94
C LYS A 27 8.20 7.64 16.88
N TYR A 28 8.70 7.45 15.67
CA TYR A 28 7.97 6.77 14.61
C TYR A 28 7.69 5.30 14.95
N LEU A 29 8.70 4.56 15.43
CA LEU A 29 8.54 3.17 15.82
C LEU A 29 7.59 3.00 17.00
N GLN A 30 7.61 3.93 17.95
CA GLN A 30 6.64 3.95 19.06
C GLN A 30 5.22 4.11 18.53
N LYS A 31 4.96 5.09 17.65
CA LYS A 31 3.64 5.26 17.03
C LYS A 31 3.18 4.02 16.25
N LEU A 32 4.09 3.36 15.54
CA LEU A 32 3.77 2.10 14.84
C LEU A 32 3.39 1.00 15.84
N ASN A 33 4.11 0.90 16.94
CA ASN A 33 3.83 -0.11 17.96
C ASN A 33 2.48 0.12 18.64
N GLU A 34 2.19 1.38 18.99
CA GLU A 34 0.89 1.79 19.53
C GLU A 34 -0.27 1.51 18.53
N ALA A 35 -0.03 1.77 17.23
CA ALA A 35 -1.03 1.51 16.20
C ALA A 35 -1.22 0.01 15.90
N LYS A 36 -0.24 -0.83 16.20
CA LYS A 36 -0.29 -2.29 15.97
C LYS A 36 -1.36 -2.97 16.82
N ASP A 37 -1.59 -2.46 18.02
CA ASP A 37 -2.59 -2.98 18.96
C ASP A 37 -4.00 -2.45 18.67
N LEU A 38 -4.11 -1.47 17.77
CA LEU A 38 -5.38 -0.97 17.27
C LEU A 38 -5.84 -1.87 16.13
N ASN A 39 -6.86 -2.68 16.39
CA ASN A 39 -7.59 -3.38 15.33
C ASN A 39 -8.07 -2.38 14.27
N ILE A 40 -8.36 -2.87 13.07
CA ILE A 40 -8.93 -2.04 12.00
C ILE A 40 -10.20 -1.39 12.51
N ARG A 41 -10.11 -0.11 12.86
CA ARG A 41 -11.17 0.66 13.52
C ARG A 41 -12.13 1.25 12.48
N ARG A 42 -12.89 0.39 11.81
CA ARG A 42 -13.92 0.84 10.85
C ARG A 42 -15.16 1.39 11.52
N ASP A 43 -15.36 1.05 12.78
CA ASP A 43 -16.37 1.61 13.66
C ASP A 43 -16.20 3.14 13.89
N LEU A 44 -15.01 3.67 13.64
CA LEU A 44 -14.75 5.11 13.70
C LEU A 44 -15.17 5.86 12.42
N LEU A 45 -15.45 5.15 11.35
CA LEU A 45 -15.95 5.76 10.13
C LEU A 45 -17.44 6.09 10.27
N SER A 46 -17.87 7.23 9.73
CA SER A 46 -19.29 7.54 9.67
C SER A 46 -20.04 6.51 8.81
N CYS A 47 -21.31 6.24 9.14
CA CYS A 47 -22.14 5.32 8.37
C CYS A 47 -22.15 5.63 6.88
N GLY A 48 -22.19 6.91 6.51
CA GLY A 48 -22.12 7.34 5.12
C GLY A 48 -20.80 6.94 4.46
N ASN A 49 -19.68 7.18 5.12
CA ASN A 49 -18.37 6.80 4.58
C ASN A 49 -18.22 5.29 4.39
N ILE A 50 -18.69 4.50 5.35
CA ILE A 50 -18.67 3.02 5.21
C ILE A 50 -19.55 2.58 4.05
N ALA A 51 -20.77 3.09 3.95
CA ALA A 51 -21.70 2.74 2.88
C ALA A 51 -21.14 3.04 1.50
N HIS A 52 -20.56 4.24 1.32
CA HIS A 52 -19.95 4.63 0.04
C HIS A 52 -18.69 3.82 -0.26
N SER A 53 -17.87 3.54 0.71
CA SER A 53 -16.60 2.79 0.51
C SER A 53 -16.83 1.35 0.00
N VAL A 54 -17.99 0.79 0.24
CA VAL A 54 -18.33 -0.61 -0.15
C VAL A 54 -19.48 -0.69 -1.16
N ALA A 55 -20.02 0.44 -1.61
CA ALA A 55 -21.20 0.45 -2.50
C ALA A 55 -20.99 -0.34 -3.79
N GLY A 56 -19.79 -0.27 -4.37
CA GLY A 56 -19.42 -0.98 -5.59
C GLY A 56 -18.98 -2.43 -5.39
N CYS A 57 -18.94 -2.93 -4.16
CA CYS A 57 -18.51 -4.29 -3.86
C CYS A 57 -19.65 -5.31 -4.00
N SER A 58 -19.30 -6.57 -4.25
CA SER A 58 -20.27 -7.69 -4.15
C SER A 58 -20.77 -7.85 -2.72
N SER A 59 -21.90 -8.55 -2.53
CA SER A 59 -22.47 -8.75 -1.19
C SER A 59 -21.54 -9.48 -0.23
N SER A 60 -20.72 -10.42 -0.71
CA SER A 60 -19.72 -11.11 0.09
C SER A 60 -18.59 -10.19 0.50
N GLU A 61 -18.03 -9.44 -0.45
CA GLU A 61 -16.95 -8.48 -0.19
C GLU A 61 -17.39 -7.38 0.80
N LYS A 62 -18.63 -6.87 0.67
CA LYS A 62 -19.19 -5.92 1.63
C LYS A 62 -19.13 -6.41 3.06
N LYS A 63 -19.59 -7.63 3.30
CA LYS A 63 -19.59 -8.23 4.63
C LYS A 63 -18.17 -8.34 5.18
N GLU A 64 -17.25 -8.84 4.39
CA GLU A 64 -15.84 -8.99 4.80
C GLU A 64 -15.15 -7.65 5.08
N ILE A 65 -15.40 -6.64 4.25
CA ILE A 65 -14.81 -5.31 4.46
C ILE A 65 -15.40 -4.64 5.69
N ILE A 66 -16.71 -4.71 5.89
CA ILE A 66 -17.39 -4.07 7.04
C ILE A 66 -17.01 -4.74 8.36
N SER A 67 -16.86 -6.07 8.39
CA SER A 67 -16.47 -6.78 9.61
C SER A 67 -15.14 -6.28 10.22
N GLY A 68 -14.22 -5.80 9.38
CA GLY A 68 -12.91 -5.36 9.84
C GLY A 68 -11.97 -6.48 10.29
N GLU A 69 -12.37 -7.74 10.13
CA GLU A 69 -11.57 -8.91 10.54
C GLU A 69 -10.37 -9.16 9.63
N LYS A 70 -10.48 -8.74 8.37
CA LYS A 70 -9.44 -8.91 7.36
C LYS A 70 -8.79 -7.57 6.99
N PRO A 71 -7.48 -7.57 6.69
CA PRO A 71 -6.85 -6.38 6.14
C PRO A 71 -7.48 -6.05 4.79
N ASN A 72 -7.78 -4.77 4.55
CA ASN A 72 -8.27 -4.27 3.26
C ASN A 72 -7.15 -3.51 2.56
N ILE A 73 -6.73 -4.00 1.40
CA ILE A 73 -5.61 -3.46 0.63
C ILE A 73 -6.13 -2.63 -0.53
N ALA A 74 -5.68 -1.40 -0.63
CA ALA A 74 -5.96 -0.55 -1.77
C ALA A 74 -4.95 -0.79 -2.89
N ILE A 75 -5.43 -1.04 -4.10
CA ILE A 75 -4.60 -1.07 -5.31
C ILE A 75 -4.68 0.30 -5.96
N VAL A 76 -3.52 0.91 -6.17
CA VAL A 76 -3.35 2.13 -6.96
C VAL A 76 -2.46 1.78 -8.16
N SER A 77 -2.90 2.13 -9.37
CA SER A 77 -2.20 1.74 -10.60
C SER A 77 -1.93 2.95 -11.47
N ALA A 78 -0.80 2.92 -12.15
CA ALA A 78 -0.43 3.87 -13.18
C ALA A 78 -0.86 3.41 -14.60
N TYR A 79 -1.79 2.44 -14.70
CA TYR A 79 -2.33 1.99 -15.97
C TYR A 79 -2.90 3.17 -16.77
N ASN A 80 -2.54 3.22 -18.05
CA ASN A 80 -3.23 4.03 -19.06
C ASN A 80 -2.93 3.47 -20.45
N ASP A 81 -3.80 3.80 -21.41
CA ASP A 81 -3.68 3.31 -22.80
C ASP A 81 -2.65 4.07 -23.62
N MET A 82 -2.22 5.23 -23.17
CA MET A 82 -1.31 6.10 -23.91
C MET A 82 0.15 5.71 -23.77
N LEU A 83 0.50 5.01 -22.69
CA LEU A 83 1.87 4.64 -22.38
C LEU A 83 2.08 3.14 -22.59
N SER A 84 2.84 2.78 -23.63
CA SER A 84 3.11 1.36 -23.95
C SER A 84 3.73 0.59 -22.78
N ALA A 85 4.58 1.24 -21.97
CA ALA A 85 5.18 0.65 -20.77
C ALA A 85 4.17 0.41 -19.64
N HIS A 86 3.03 1.11 -19.64
CA HIS A 86 2.00 1.03 -18.61
C HIS A 86 0.77 0.22 -19.01
N LYS A 87 0.57 -0.01 -20.32
CA LYS A 87 -0.52 -0.83 -20.85
C LYS A 87 -0.59 -2.22 -20.21
N PRO A 88 0.51 -2.94 -19.93
CA PRO A 88 0.45 -4.24 -19.26
C PRO A 88 -0.17 -4.24 -17.88
N TYR A 89 -0.26 -3.08 -17.21
CA TYR A 89 -0.84 -2.97 -15.86
C TYR A 89 -2.37 -3.11 -15.85
N GLU A 90 -3.02 -3.13 -17.00
CA GLU A 90 -4.48 -3.27 -17.16
C GLU A 90 -5.04 -4.44 -16.34
N ASN A 91 -4.39 -5.58 -16.41
CA ASN A 91 -4.86 -6.82 -15.80
C ASN A 91 -4.33 -7.05 -14.37
N TYR A 92 -3.37 -6.24 -13.90
CA TYR A 92 -2.76 -6.44 -12.58
C TYR A 92 -3.74 -6.29 -11.42
N PRO A 93 -4.68 -5.34 -11.40
CA PRO A 93 -5.63 -5.22 -10.29
C PRO A 93 -6.41 -6.50 -10.04
N SER A 94 -6.91 -7.17 -11.08
CA SER A 94 -7.65 -8.42 -10.94
C SER A 94 -6.77 -9.57 -10.46
N LEU A 95 -5.55 -9.68 -10.96
CA LEU A 95 -4.59 -10.70 -10.54
C LEU A 95 -4.21 -10.52 -9.07
N ILE A 96 -3.89 -9.29 -8.65
CA ILE A 96 -3.53 -8.96 -7.27
C ILE A 96 -4.71 -9.22 -6.33
N LYS A 97 -5.93 -8.80 -6.73
CA LYS A 97 -7.15 -9.03 -5.96
C LYS A 97 -7.36 -10.52 -5.69
N ASN A 98 -7.22 -11.36 -6.70
CA ASN A 98 -7.35 -12.81 -6.58
C ASN A 98 -6.33 -13.40 -5.59
N VAL A 99 -5.08 -12.93 -5.63
CA VAL A 99 -4.04 -13.39 -4.69
C VAL A 99 -4.33 -12.97 -3.26
N ILE A 100 -4.72 -11.72 -3.05
CA ILE A 100 -5.06 -11.19 -1.73
C ILE A 100 -6.23 -11.94 -1.12
N GLN A 101 -7.30 -12.18 -1.88
CA GLN A 101 -8.47 -12.93 -1.41
C GLN A 101 -8.12 -14.37 -1.03
N LYS A 102 -7.26 -15.06 -1.80
CA LYS A 102 -6.75 -16.39 -1.47
C LYS A 102 -5.90 -16.41 -0.18
N ASN A 103 -5.33 -15.29 0.20
CA ASN A 103 -4.53 -15.13 1.42
C ASN A 103 -5.31 -14.42 2.55
N ASN A 104 -6.62 -14.57 2.57
CA ASN A 104 -7.50 -14.07 3.63
C ASN A 104 -7.47 -12.54 3.81
N GLY A 105 -7.27 -11.80 2.74
CA GLY A 105 -7.39 -10.34 2.72
C GLY A 105 -8.58 -9.88 1.88
N THR A 106 -8.95 -8.61 2.01
CA THR A 106 -9.86 -7.91 1.10
C THR A 106 -9.10 -6.88 0.29
N CYS A 107 -9.60 -6.55 -0.89
CA CYS A 107 -8.87 -5.66 -1.79
C CYS A 107 -9.81 -4.84 -2.64
N GLN A 108 -9.52 -3.55 -2.75
CA GLN A 108 -10.26 -2.63 -3.60
C GLN A 108 -9.32 -1.89 -4.55
N PHE A 109 -9.73 -1.73 -5.81
CA PHE A 109 -9.05 -0.83 -6.71
C PHE A 109 -9.43 0.61 -6.35
N ALA A 110 -8.47 1.36 -5.86
CA ALA A 110 -8.69 2.71 -5.32
C ALA A 110 -8.52 3.83 -6.37
N GLY A 111 -8.11 3.47 -7.56
CA GLY A 111 -7.94 4.41 -8.68
C GLY A 111 -6.54 4.40 -9.28
N GLY A 112 -6.35 5.31 -10.24
CA GLY A 112 -5.09 5.51 -10.93
C GLY A 112 -4.31 6.70 -10.40
N VAL A 113 -3.03 6.71 -10.69
CA VAL A 113 -2.15 7.87 -10.52
C VAL A 113 -1.75 8.39 -11.90
N PRO A 114 -1.59 9.70 -12.10
CA PRO A 114 -0.99 10.23 -13.32
C PRO A 114 0.38 9.60 -13.51
N ALA A 115 0.63 9.11 -14.71
CA ALA A 115 1.93 8.57 -15.08
C ALA A 115 2.38 9.26 -16.36
N MET A 116 3.63 9.64 -16.39
CA MET A 116 4.30 10.14 -17.58
C MET A 116 5.45 9.20 -17.93
N CYS A 117 5.65 9.02 -19.22
CA CYS A 117 6.81 8.29 -19.75
C CYS A 117 7.68 9.29 -20.51
N ASP A 118 8.97 9.16 -20.43
CA ASP A 118 9.93 10.04 -21.12
C ASP A 118 9.64 10.19 -22.63
N GLY A 119 9.02 9.20 -23.22
CA GLY A 119 8.59 9.23 -24.62
C GLY A 119 7.40 10.16 -24.93
N ILE A 120 6.71 10.70 -23.94
CA ILE A 120 5.53 11.60 -24.10
C ILE A 120 5.84 13.03 -23.65
N THR A 121 6.92 13.27 -22.97
CA THR A 121 7.33 14.58 -22.47
C THR A 121 7.96 15.49 -23.52
N GLN A 122 7.78 15.21 -24.80
CA GLN A 122 8.29 16.06 -25.88
C GLN A 122 7.31 17.18 -26.23
#